data_9ea5d2a0697c7a07d79c488d74c947d9
#
_entry.id   9ea5d2a0697c7a07d79c488d74c947d9
#
_cell.length_a   1.000
_cell.length_b   1.000
_cell.length_c   1.000
_cell.angle_alpha   90.00
_cell.angle_beta   90.00
_cell.angle_gamma   90.00
#
_symmetry.space_group_name_H-M   'P 1'
#
loop_
_entity.id
_entity.type
_entity.pdbx_description
1 polymer ?
#
loop_
_entity_poly.entity_id
_entity_poly.type
_entity_poly.pdbx_seq_one_letter_code
_entity_poly.pdbx_strand_id
1 'polypeptide(L)'
;IMKALYDDSQGPYTKMTSFKPDQYPAFLFSIQPPLRAVRYPVNADRKYDLLSYVFLFFAFSAFGWLLELLSCLFRNGTLPDNFLLFGPWIPMYGLCGILLLTVMKRLMDKPALVFMLNLIIYSAAEYAVNWITDKDPGVSAVDYSSYLLNLNGRIYAGSSVIYALLGCAFLYYLAPRWDSLFTRLTRAKRRLICAVLSILFLTDLALSVYIRTL
;
A
#
# COMPACT_ATOMS: atom_id res chain seq x y z
N ILE A 1 -9.96 -37.35 -8.28
CA ILE A 1 -9.35 -36.57 -7.19
C ILE A 1 -9.40 -35.09 -7.51
N MET A 2 -9.05 -34.63 -8.74
CA MET A 2 -9.15 -33.22 -9.13
C MET A 2 -10.58 -32.70 -9.20
N LYS A 3 -11.55 -33.48 -9.60
CA LYS A 3 -12.96 -33.10 -9.66
C LYS A 3 -13.56 -32.77 -8.28
N ALA A 4 -13.02 -33.36 -7.22
CA ALA A 4 -13.44 -33.10 -5.84
C ALA A 4 -12.80 -31.84 -5.22
N LEU A 5 -11.78 -31.27 -5.86
CA LEU A 5 -11.08 -30.09 -5.40
C LEU A 5 -11.70 -28.78 -5.92
N TYR A 6 -12.52 -28.87 -6.95
CA TYR A 6 -13.16 -27.74 -7.62
C TYR A 6 -14.68 -27.98 -7.66
N ASP A 7 -15.32 -27.85 -6.52
CA ASP A 7 -16.76 -27.91 -6.41
C ASP A 7 -17.37 -26.58 -6.85
N ASP A 8 -18.26 -26.62 -7.82
CA ASP A 8 -18.95 -25.45 -8.39
C ASP A 8 -19.80 -24.68 -7.35
N SER A 9 -20.05 -25.25 -6.19
CA SER A 9 -20.78 -24.61 -5.10
C SER A 9 -19.92 -23.61 -4.28
N GLN A 10 -18.61 -23.53 -4.50
CA GLN A 10 -17.69 -22.85 -3.59
C GLN A 10 -17.29 -21.41 -3.99
N GLY A 11 -18.06 -20.72 -4.80
CA GLY A 11 -17.92 -19.27 -4.94
C GLY A 11 -17.03 -18.79 -6.11
N PRO A 12 -16.33 -17.67 -6.02
CA PRO A 12 -15.79 -16.91 -7.18
C PRO A 12 -14.72 -17.62 -8.01
N TYR A 13 -14.34 -18.85 -7.66
CA TYR A 13 -13.43 -19.71 -8.42
C TYR A 13 -14.13 -20.63 -9.42
N THR A 14 -15.46 -20.56 -9.54
CA THR A 14 -16.23 -21.30 -10.52
C THR A 14 -15.78 -21.09 -11.97
N LYS A 15 -15.17 -19.95 -12.29
CA LYS A 15 -14.59 -19.71 -13.62
C LYS A 15 -13.33 -20.55 -13.92
N MET A 16 -12.66 -21.06 -12.89
CA MET A 16 -11.53 -21.98 -13.07
C MET A 16 -11.96 -23.44 -13.20
N THR A 17 -13.21 -23.74 -12.93
CA THR A 17 -13.76 -25.11 -12.98
C THR A 17 -14.09 -25.60 -14.39
N SER A 18 -14.08 -24.70 -15.38
CA SER A 18 -14.13 -25.09 -16.80
C SER A 18 -12.83 -25.71 -17.30
N PHE A 19 -11.86 -25.87 -16.41
CA PHE A 19 -10.57 -26.48 -16.70
C PHE A 19 -10.76 -27.99 -16.92
N LYS A 20 -10.61 -28.46 -18.14
CA LYS A 20 -10.64 -29.88 -18.49
C LYS A 20 -9.23 -30.44 -18.35
N PRO A 21 -8.96 -31.33 -17.39
CA PRO A 21 -7.61 -31.87 -17.14
C PRO A 21 -7.01 -32.56 -18.35
N ASP A 22 -7.85 -33.14 -19.19
CA ASP A 22 -7.46 -33.93 -20.36
C ASP A 22 -6.88 -33.09 -21.51
N GLN A 23 -6.99 -31.77 -21.43
CA GLN A 23 -6.50 -30.86 -22.47
C GLN A 23 -5.08 -30.34 -22.21
N TYR A 24 -4.46 -30.66 -21.06
CA TYR A 24 -3.17 -30.11 -20.66
C TYR A 24 -2.14 -31.20 -20.36
N PRO A 25 -0.87 -30.95 -20.65
CA PRO A 25 0.20 -31.89 -20.31
C PRO A 25 0.27 -32.15 -18.81
N ALA A 26 0.51 -33.38 -18.41
CA ALA A 26 0.52 -33.81 -17.01
C ALA A 26 1.44 -32.99 -16.09
N PHE A 27 2.55 -32.40 -16.63
CA PHE A 27 3.46 -31.59 -15.85
C PHE A 27 2.86 -30.24 -15.38
N LEU A 28 1.84 -29.70 -16.08
CA LEU A 28 1.16 -28.47 -15.66
C LEU A 28 0.27 -28.70 -14.44
N PHE A 29 -0.10 -29.93 -14.18
CA PHE A 29 -0.91 -30.30 -13.02
C PHE A 29 -0.10 -30.43 -11.74
N SER A 30 1.23 -30.44 -11.83
CA SER A 30 2.10 -30.41 -10.65
C SER A 30 2.12 -29.02 -9.97
N ILE A 31 1.75 -27.97 -10.70
CA ILE A 31 1.57 -26.62 -10.19
C ILE A 31 0.12 -26.50 -9.68
N GLN A 32 -0.17 -27.17 -8.58
CA GLN A 32 -1.48 -26.99 -7.95
C GLN A 32 -1.56 -25.59 -7.35
N PRO A 33 -2.57 -24.79 -7.72
CA PRO A 33 -2.83 -23.56 -6.97
C PRO A 33 -3.05 -23.95 -5.51
N PRO A 34 -2.57 -23.16 -4.54
CA PRO A 34 -2.70 -23.49 -3.14
C PRO A 34 -4.18 -23.69 -2.82
N LEU A 35 -4.53 -24.90 -2.34
CA LEU A 35 -5.89 -25.34 -2.00
C LEU A 35 -6.61 -24.44 -0.99
N ARG A 36 -5.88 -23.62 -0.27
CA ARG A 36 -6.39 -22.48 0.51
C ARG A 36 -6.10 -21.19 -0.24
N ALA A 37 -6.63 -21.11 -1.43
CA ALA A 37 -6.67 -19.84 -2.13
C ALA A 37 -7.36 -18.85 -1.20
N VAL A 38 -6.60 -17.84 -0.94
CA VAL A 38 -6.90 -16.57 -0.28
C VAL A 38 -8.37 -16.48 0.18
N ARG A 39 -8.61 -16.59 1.47
CA ARG A 39 -9.95 -16.41 2.11
C ARG A 39 -10.57 -15.02 1.84
N TYR A 40 -9.90 -14.20 1.08
CA TYR A 40 -10.35 -12.88 0.69
C TYR A 40 -10.22 -12.77 -0.82
N PRO A 41 -11.26 -13.17 -1.57
CA PRO A 41 -11.30 -12.85 -2.98
C PRO A 41 -11.12 -11.35 -3.13
N VAL A 42 -10.26 -10.98 -4.06
CA VAL A 42 -10.10 -9.58 -4.46
C VAL A 42 -11.46 -9.13 -5.00
N ASN A 43 -12.25 -8.49 -4.14
CA ASN A 43 -13.58 -8.08 -4.50
C ASN A 43 -13.48 -6.63 -5.01
N ALA A 44 -13.42 -6.48 -6.33
CA ALA A 44 -13.40 -5.18 -7.00
C ALA A 44 -14.63 -4.32 -6.62
N ASP A 45 -15.73 -4.96 -6.23
CA ASP A 45 -16.97 -4.28 -5.83
C ASP A 45 -17.02 -3.86 -4.35
N ARG A 46 -15.94 -4.13 -3.59
CA ARG A 46 -15.90 -3.76 -2.18
C ARG A 46 -16.07 -2.24 -2.03
N LYS A 47 -17.12 -1.84 -1.33
CA LYS A 47 -17.40 -0.43 -1.00
C LYS A 47 -16.78 -0.11 0.35
N TYR A 48 -15.88 0.85 0.37
CA TYR A 48 -15.34 1.42 1.60
C TYR A 48 -16.23 2.56 2.07
N ASP A 49 -16.55 2.58 3.37
CA ASP A 49 -17.25 3.67 4.03
C ASP A 49 -16.27 4.84 4.30
N LEU A 50 -16.78 6.04 4.48
CA LEU A 50 -15.95 7.22 4.79
C LEU A 50 -15.05 6.99 6.01
N LEU A 51 -15.58 6.37 7.07
CA LEU A 51 -14.80 6.01 8.26
C LEU A 51 -13.68 5.01 7.93
N SER A 52 -13.93 4.08 6.98
CA SER A 52 -12.91 3.16 6.50
C SER A 52 -11.81 3.89 5.74
N TYR A 53 -12.14 4.88 4.91
CA TYR A 53 -11.13 5.70 4.24
C TYR A 53 -10.26 6.48 5.23
N VAL A 54 -10.87 7.11 6.22
CA VAL A 54 -10.13 7.84 7.27
C VAL A 54 -9.22 6.88 8.05
N PHE A 55 -9.73 5.74 8.46
CA PHE A 55 -8.93 4.73 9.14
C PHE A 55 -7.76 4.21 8.28
N LEU A 56 -8.03 3.89 7.01
CA LEU A 56 -7.02 3.41 6.07
C LEU A 56 -5.97 4.48 5.77
N PHE A 57 -6.34 5.76 5.71
CA PHE A 57 -5.38 6.85 5.60
C PHE A 57 -4.35 6.79 6.73
N PHE A 58 -4.79 6.70 7.98
CA PHE A 58 -3.87 6.60 9.11
C PHE A 58 -3.09 5.28 9.13
N ALA A 59 -3.73 4.18 8.79
CA ALA A 59 -3.08 2.87 8.73
C ALA A 59 -1.97 2.85 7.67
N PHE A 60 -2.20 3.43 6.48
CA PHE A 60 -1.18 3.55 5.43
C PHE A 60 -0.08 4.53 5.82
N SER A 61 -0.43 5.66 6.44
CA SER A 61 0.55 6.64 6.93
C SER A 61 1.48 6.03 7.99
N ALA A 62 0.94 5.26 8.93
CA ALA A 62 1.72 4.60 9.95
C ALA A 62 2.58 3.46 9.38
N PHE A 63 2.04 2.71 8.44
CA PHE A 63 2.81 1.63 7.79
C PHE A 63 3.93 2.21 6.92
N GLY A 64 3.67 3.28 6.18
CA GLY A 64 4.70 3.99 5.41
C GLY A 64 5.82 4.52 6.31
N TRP A 65 5.46 5.08 7.47
CA TRP A 65 6.43 5.48 8.49
C TRP A 65 7.29 4.30 8.98
N LEU A 66 6.66 3.16 9.26
CA LEU A 66 7.37 1.95 9.67
C LEU A 66 8.33 1.44 8.58
N LEU A 67 7.90 1.45 7.31
CA LEU A 67 8.75 1.07 6.19
C LEU A 67 9.96 1.98 6.03
N GLU A 68 9.76 3.29 6.18
CA GLU A 68 10.85 4.27 6.09
C GLU A 68 11.84 4.10 7.25
N LEU A 69 11.32 3.92 8.47
CA LEU A 69 12.12 3.61 9.64
C LEU A 69 13.00 2.37 9.42
N LEU A 70 12.40 1.27 8.95
CA LEU A 70 13.13 0.03 8.66
C LEU A 70 14.15 0.22 7.54
N SER A 71 13.77 0.91 6.47
CA SER A 71 14.68 1.20 5.34
C SER A 71 15.90 1.99 5.80
N CYS A 72 15.71 3.00 6.65
CA CYS A 72 16.79 3.81 7.18
C CYS A 72 17.69 3.00 8.11
N LEU A 73 17.09 2.20 8.98
CA LEU A 73 17.83 1.32 9.90
C LEU A 73 18.70 0.30 9.13
N PHE A 74 18.18 -0.30 8.06
CA PHE A 74 18.93 -1.25 7.24
C PHE A 74 20.01 -0.61 6.39
N ARG A 75 19.80 0.63 5.92
CA ARG A 75 20.80 1.34 5.09
C ARG A 75 21.90 2.00 5.91
N ASN A 76 21.52 2.69 6.96
CA ASN A 76 22.41 3.61 7.69
C ASN A 76 22.78 3.09 9.08
N GLY A 77 22.10 2.05 9.59
CA GLY A 77 22.27 1.58 10.97
C GLY A 77 21.78 2.56 12.05
N THR A 78 21.19 3.68 11.65
CA THR A 78 20.69 4.75 12.54
C THR A 78 19.23 5.01 12.28
N LEU A 79 18.55 5.56 13.28
CA LEU A 79 17.18 6.04 13.11
C LEU A 79 17.21 7.36 12.32
N PRO A 80 16.19 7.62 11.49
CA PRO A 80 16.11 8.90 10.79
C PRO A 80 15.79 10.04 11.75
N ASP A 81 16.63 11.07 11.74
CA ASP A 81 16.49 12.23 12.63
C ASP A 81 15.51 13.29 12.12
N ASN A 82 15.03 13.16 10.87
CA ASN A 82 14.33 14.21 10.15
C ASN A 82 12.95 13.81 9.64
N PHE A 83 12.10 13.22 10.49
CA PHE A 83 10.69 13.10 10.13
C PHE A 83 10.00 14.47 10.16
N LEU A 84 9.12 14.70 9.20
CA LEU A 84 8.36 15.94 9.08
C LEU A 84 7.42 16.17 10.28
N LEU A 85 6.90 15.09 10.84
CA LEU A 85 5.98 15.02 11.97
C LEU A 85 6.61 14.22 13.11
N PHE A 86 6.24 14.50 14.34
CA PHE A 86 6.72 13.79 15.52
C PHE A 86 6.07 12.42 15.69
N GLY A 87 4.82 12.28 15.24
CA GLY A 87 4.05 11.03 15.33
C GLY A 87 4.46 9.98 14.30
N PRO A 88 4.03 8.72 14.49
CA PRO A 88 4.37 7.60 13.62
C PRO A 88 3.51 7.60 12.34
N TRP A 89 3.54 8.67 11.57
CA TRP A 89 2.80 8.80 10.31
C TRP A 89 3.53 9.64 9.27
N ILE A 90 3.47 9.16 8.05
CA ILE A 90 3.88 9.93 6.86
C ILE A 90 2.63 10.12 6.00
N PRO A 91 2.02 11.33 5.99
CA PRO A 91 0.74 11.59 5.31
C PRO A 91 0.76 11.27 3.83
N MET A 92 1.92 11.38 3.18
CA MET A 92 2.11 11.07 1.77
C MET A 92 1.70 9.64 1.45
N TYR A 93 2.12 8.65 2.26
CA TYR A 93 1.73 7.25 2.08
C TYR A 93 0.22 7.04 2.27
N GLY A 94 -0.38 7.76 3.24
CA GLY A 94 -1.82 7.74 3.45
C GLY A 94 -2.60 8.25 2.25
N LEU A 95 -2.20 9.42 1.72
CA LEU A 95 -2.81 10.02 0.54
C LEU A 95 -2.65 9.14 -0.70
N CYS A 96 -1.43 8.65 -0.96
CA CYS A 96 -1.18 7.73 -2.07
C CYS A 96 -2.00 6.44 -1.92
N GLY A 97 -2.09 5.85 -0.72
CA GLY A 97 -2.89 4.65 -0.46
C GLY A 97 -4.38 4.87 -0.76
N ILE A 98 -4.95 5.99 -0.34
CA ILE A 98 -6.35 6.34 -0.63
C ILE A 98 -6.55 6.61 -2.13
N LEU A 99 -5.63 7.32 -2.77
CA LEU A 99 -5.66 7.56 -4.21
C LEU A 99 -5.65 6.22 -4.97
N LEU A 100 -4.74 5.32 -4.61
CA LEU A 100 -4.67 3.99 -5.20
C LEU A 100 -5.95 3.20 -5.02
N LEU A 101 -6.54 3.18 -3.81
CA LEU A 101 -7.80 2.51 -3.54
C LEU A 101 -8.96 3.06 -4.37
N THR A 102 -9.01 4.37 -4.61
CA THR A 102 -10.09 5.00 -5.36
C THR A 102 -9.93 4.82 -6.87
N VAL A 103 -8.72 5.04 -7.39
CA VAL A 103 -8.43 4.97 -8.83
C VAL A 103 -8.32 3.53 -9.32
N MET A 104 -7.61 2.67 -8.56
CA MET A 104 -7.33 1.29 -8.98
C MET A 104 -8.50 0.33 -8.76
N LYS A 105 -9.54 0.73 -8.02
CA LYS A 105 -10.68 -0.14 -7.74
C LYS A 105 -11.28 -0.80 -8.99
N ARG A 106 -11.40 -0.05 -10.08
CA ARG A 106 -11.95 -0.54 -11.36
C ARG A 106 -10.98 -1.44 -12.13
N LEU A 107 -9.71 -1.44 -11.75
CA LEU A 107 -8.62 -2.12 -12.45
C LEU A 107 -8.10 -3.34 -11.67
N MET A 108 -8.69 -3.64 -10.50
CA MET A 108 -8.21 -4.73 -9.64
C MET A 108 -8.23 -6.11 -10.30
N ASP A 109 -9.06 -6.30 -11.34
CA ASP A 109 -9.08 -7.52 -12.15
C ASP A 109 -7.85 -7.68 -13.06
N LYS A 110 -7.03 -6.63 -13.19
CA LYS A 110 -5.85 -6.58 -14.06
C LYS A 110 -4.58 -6.27 -13.24
N PRO A 111 -4.02 -7.26 -12.52
CA PRO A 111 -2.93 -7.00 -11.58
C PRO A 111 -1.67 -6.42 -12.22
N ALA A 112 -1.35 -6.79 -13.47
CA ALA A 112 -0.22 -6.22 -14.20
C ALA A 112 -0.41 -4.71 -14.47
N LEU A 113 -1.62 -4.30 -14.83
CA LEU A 113 -1.94 -2.89 -15.04
C LEU A 113 -1.89 -2.12 -13.72
N VAL A 114 -2.40 -2.69 -12.64
CA VAL A 114 -2.32 -2.11 -11.30
C VAL A 114 -0.87 -1.92 -10.87
N PHE A 115 -0.01 -2.92 -11.09
CA PHE A 115 1.42 -2.80 -10.81
C PHE A 115 2.08 -1.67 -11.61
N MET A 116 1.83 -1.59 -12.92
CA MET A 116 2.40 -0.53 -13.78
C MET A 116 1.94 0.86 -13.35
N LEU A 117 0.67 1.02 -13.00
CA LEU A 117 0.15 2.29 -12.52
C LEU A 117 0.72 2.66 -11.15
N ASN A 118 0.86 1.70 -10.23
CA ASN A 118 1.54 1.92 -8.96
C ASN A 118 2.99 2.39 -9.17
N LEU A 119 3.71 1.75 -10.10
CA LEU A 119 5.06 2.12 -10.46
C LEU A 119 5.15 3.60 -10.91
N ILE A 120 4.26 4.00 -11.82
CA ILE A 120 4.21 5.36 -12.36
C ILE A 120 3.85 6.37 -11.26
N ILE A 121 2.79 6.09 -10.48
CA ILE A 121 2.30 7.00 -9.43
C ILE A 121 3.37 7.17 -8.34
N TYR A 122 3.97 6.06 -7.90
CA TYR A 122 5.02 6.12 -6.88
C TYR A 122 6.24 6.90 -7.39
N SER A 123 6.73 6.56 -8.59
CA SER A 123 7.91 7.24 -9.17
C SER A 123 7.67 8.73 -9.35
N ALA A 124 6.48 9.13 -9.80
CA ALA A 124 6.14 10.54 -9.94
C ALA A 124 6.06 11.25 -8.59
N ALA A 125 5.46 10.60 -7.58
CA ALA A 125 5.35 11.18 -6.24
C ALA A 125 6.73 11.33 -5.57
N GLU A 126 7.56 10.28 -5.61
CA GLU A 126 8.91 10.31 -5.04
C GLU A 126 9.79 11.36 -5.74
N TYR A 127 9.73 11.42 -7.08
CA TYR A 127 10.46 12.45 -7.83
C TYR A 127 10.02 13.86 -7.45
N ALA A 128 8.70 14.09 -7.32
CA ALA A 128 8.17 15.40 -6.96
C ALA A 128 8.59 15.82 -5.54
N VAL A 129 8.54 14.89 -4.58
CA VAL A 129 8.99 15.14 -3.20
C VAL A 129 10.46 15.50 -3.18
N ASN A 130 11.31 14.69 -3.78
CA ASN A 130 12.75 14.96 -3.81
C ASN A 130 13.09 16.24 -4.58
N TRP A 131 12.33 16.57 -5.63
CA TRP A 131 12.50 17.84 -6.33
C TRP A 131 12.12 19.08 -5.48
N ILE A 132 11.12 18.95 -4.62
CA ILE A 132 10.73 20.01 -3.68
C ILE A 132 11.76 20.12 -2.57
N THR A 133 12.20 18.99 -2.00
CA THR A 133 13.19 18.98 -0.90
C THR A 133 14.57 19.46 -1.32
N ASP A 134 14.97 19.24 -2.57
CA ASP A 134 16.23 19.81 -3.11
C ASP A 134 16.28 21.34 -3.07
N LYS A 135 15.13 22.00 -2.98
CA LYS A 135 15.06 23.47 -2.91
C LYS A 135 15.12 24.01 -1.48
N ASP A 136 14.96 23.13 -0.49
CA ASP A 136 15.00 23.51 0.92
C ASP A 136 16.35 23.09 1.53
N PRO A 137 17.25 24.04 1.83
CA PRO A 137 18.57 23.75 2.38
C PRO A 137 18.53 23.11 3.77
N GLY A 138 17.36 23.11 4.44
CA GLY A 138 17.15 22.50 5.75
C GLY A 138 16.77 21.02 5.70
N VAL A 139 16.49 20.48 4.51
CA VAL A 139 16.03 19.09 4.35
C VAL A 139 17.04 18.32 3.50
N SER A 140 17.61 17.25 4.06
CA SER A 140 18.49 16.37 3.30
C SER A 140 17.67 15.51 2.34
N ALA A 141 17.76 15.79 1.04
CA ALA A 141 17.22 14.92 0.01
C ALA A 141 18.05 13.63 -0.09
N VAL A 142 17.38 12.52 -0.40
CA VAL A 142 18.08 11.25 -0.63
C VAL A 142 18.76 11.29 -1.99
N ASP A 143 20.07 11.14 -2.02
CA ASP A 143 20.84 11.09 -3.27
C ASP A 143 20.97 9.66 -3.79
N TYR A 144 20.37 9.39 -4.94
CA TYR A 144 20.42 8.11 -5.65
C TYR A 144 21.40 8.12 -6.85
N SER A 145 22.27 9.12 -6.98
CA SER A 145 23.18 9.27 -8.14
C SER A 145 24.09 8.06 -8.35
N SER A 146 24.46 7.36 -7.27
CA SER A 146 25.29 6.15 -7.31
C SER A 146 24.55 4.88 -7.74
N TYR A 147 23.21 4.91 -7.80
CA TYR A 147 22.40 3.72 -8.12
C TYR A 147 22.18 3.58 -9.63
N LEU A 148 22.15 2.31 -10.10
CA LEU A 148 21.85 2.00 -11.48
C LEU A 148 20.41 2.40 -11.84
N LEU A 149 20.19 2.95 -13.03
CA LEU A 149 18.89 3.41 -13.51
C LEU A 149 18.25 4.46 -12.58
N ASN A 150 19.03 5.41 -12.14
CA ASN A 150 18.50 6.59 -11.46
C ASN A 150 18.03 7.65 -12.48
N LEU A 151 17.09 8.48 -12.05
CA LEU A 151 16.64 9.65 -12.79
C LEU A 151 17.01 10.92 -12.01
N ASN A 152 18.01 11.64 -12.49
CA ASN A 152 18.53 12.88 -11.89
C ASN A 152 18.95 12.71 -10.40
N GLY A 153 19.36 11.52 -9.97
CA GLY A 153 19.71 11.24 -8.59
C GLY A 153 18.53 11.27 -7.61
N ARG A 154 17.28 11.50 -8.07
CA ARG A 154 16.10 11.67 -7.21
C ARG A 154 15.31 10.41 -6.99
N ILE A 155 15.31 9.52 -7.95
CA ILE A 155 14.67 8.19 -7.87
C ILE A 155 15.56 7.16 -8.56
N TYR A 156 15.40 5.89 -8.22
CA TYR A 156 16.01 4.79 -8.95
C TYR A 156 15.03 3.63 -9.15
N ALA A 157 15.24 2.85 -10.21
CA ALA A 157 14.31 1.80 -10.62
C ALA A 157 14.04 0.74 -9.52
N GLY A 158 15.04 0.43 -8.70
CA GLY A 158 14.91 -0.56 -7.63
C GLY A 158 13.90 -0.15 -6.57
N SER A 159 13.98 1.10 -6.05
CA SER A 159 12.98 1.61 -5.09
C SER A 159 11.59 1.61 -5.72
N SER A 160 11.48 2.13 -6.94
CA SER A 160 10.20 2.23 -7.65
C SER A 160 9.50 0.87 -7.79
N VAL A 161 10.23 -0.19 -8.14
CA VAL A 161 9.68 -1.55 -8.25
C VAL A 161 9.24 -2.08 -6.88
N ILE A 162 10.08 -1.93 -5.84
CA ILE A 162 9.74 -2.39 -4.48
C ILE A 162 8.47 -1.70 -3.99
N TYR A 163 8.38 -0.39 -4.10
CA TYR A 163 7.20 0.35 -3.65
C TYR A 163 5.95 0.08 -4.50
N ALA A 164 6.11 -0.19 -5.80
CA ALA A 164 5.00 -0.63 -6.63
C ALA A 164 4.45 -2.00 -6.19
N LEU A 165 5.33 -2.94 -5.83
CA LEU A 165 4.93 -4.24 -5.25
C LEU A 165 4.26 -4.06 -3.90
N LEU A 166 4.80 -3.20 -3.04
CA LEU A 166 4.16 -2.85 -1.76
C LEU A 166 2.78 -2.23 -1.98
N GLY A 167 2.62 -1.32 -2.95
CA GLY A 167 1.33 -0.76 -3.33
C GLY A 167 0.33 -1.84 -3.75
N CYS A 168 0.76 -2.84 -4.52
CA CYS A 168 -0.08 -4.00 -4.83
C CYS A 168 -0.43 -4.80 -3.57
N ALA A 169 0.52 -5.06 -2.68
CA ALA A 169 0.26 -5.75 -1.42
C ALA A 169 -0.75 -4.98 -0.54
N PHE A 170 -0.67 -3.65 -0.52
CA PHE A 170 -1.66 -2.81 0.15
C PHE A 170 -3.06 -2.98 -0.42
N LEU A 171 -3.19 -2.83 -1.74
CA LEU A 171 -4.48 -2.89 -2.41
C LEU A 171 -5.15 -4.25 -2.28
N TYR A 172 -4.39 -5.33 -2.50
CA TYR A 172 -4.93 -6.68 -2.58
C TYR A 172 -5.06 -7.39 -1.24
N TYR A 173 -4.22 -7.05 -0.25
CA TYR A 173 -4.16 -7.76 1.03
C TYR A 173 -4.43 -6.87 2.24
N LEU A 174 -3.67 -5.79 2.39
CA LEU A 174 -3.69 -5.02 3.64
C LEU A 174 -4.97 -4.20 3.78
N ALA A 175 -5.36 -3.45 2.76
CA ALA A 175 -6.55 -2.62 2.81
C ALA A 175 -7.84 -3.43 3.05
N PRO A 176 -8.13 -4.54 2.32
CA PRO A 176 -9.31 -5.34 2.57
C PRO A 176 -9.31 -5.99 3.95
N ARG A 177 -8.13 -6.42 4.43
CA ARG A 177 -8.00 -7.07 5.73
C ARG A 177 -8.21 -6.08 6.87
N TRP A 178 -7.56 -4.93 6.82
CA TRP A 178 -7.71 -3.90 7.83
C TRP A 178 -9.11 -3.33 7.88
N ASP A 179 -9.71 -3.07 6.73
CA ASP A 179 -11.11 -2.64 6.68
C ASP A 179 -12.06 -3.73 7.22
N SER A 180 -11.81 -5.01 6.96
CA SER A 180 -12.60 -6.10 7.52
C SER A 180 -12.52 -6.17 9.04
N LEU A 181 -11.35 -5.91 9.61
CA LEU A 181 -11.16 -5.86 11.07
C LEU A 181 -11.85 -4.61 11.65
N PHE A 182 -11.70 -3.48 10.99
CA PHE A 182 -12.29 -2.20 11.42
C PHE A 182 -13.82 -2.23 11.36
N THR A 183 -14.40 -2.83 10.34
CA THR A 183 -15.86 -2.94 10.18
C THR A 183 -16.53 -3.91 11.16
N ARG A 184 -15.76 -4.79 11.83
CA ARG A 184 -16.27 -5.60 12.95
C ARG A 184 -16.61 -4.78 14.19
N LEU A 185 -16.05 -3.57 14.32
CA LEU A 185 -16.31 -2.68 15.42
C LEU A 185 -17.66 -1.99 15.24
N THR A 186 -18.30 -1.65 16.36
CA THR A 186 -19.53 -0.86 16.34
C THR A 186 -19.29 0.53 15.73
N ARG A 187 -20.31 1.12 15.11
CA ARG A 187 -20.18 2.45 14.50
C ARG A 187 -19.68 3.52 15.48
N ALA A 188 -20.06 3.43 16.75
CA ALA A 188 -19.59 4.35 17.78
C ALA A 188 -18.07 4.22 18.01
N LYS A 189 -17.56 2.99 18.16
CA LYS A 189 -16.11 2.74 18.30
C LYS A 189 -15.33 3.19 17.07
N ARG A 190 -15.84 2.93 15.88
CA ARG A 190 -15.22 3.36 14.62
C ARG A 190 -15.10 4.90 14.55
N ARG A 191 -16.17 5.63 14.89
CA ARG A 191 -16.15 7.10 14.96
C ARG A 191 -15.17 7.61 16.00
N LEU A 192 -15.15 7.01 17.19
CA LEU A 192 -14.21 7.38 18.24
C LEU A 192 -12.75 7.20 17.80
N ILE A 193 -12.40 6.05 17.22
CA ILE A 193 -11.04 5.79 16.71
C ILE A 193 -10.65 6.84 15.67
N CYS A 194 -11.49 7.07 14.66
CA CYS A 194 -11.21 8.07 13.63
C CYS A 194 -11.06 9.48 14.23
N ALA A 195 -11.90 9.87 15.17
CA ALA A 195 -11.82 11.18 15.83
C ALA A 195 -10.52 11.34 16.63
N VAL A 196 -10.15 10.33 17.42
CA VAL A 196 -8.90 10.34 18.21
C VAL A 196 -7.69 10.44 17.29
N LEU A 197 -7.62 9.60 16.25
CA LEU A 197 -6.51 9.64 15.28
C LEU A 197 -6.42 11.00 14.56
N SER A 198 -7.57 11.58 14.19
CA SER A 198 -7.61 12.88 13.53
C SER A 198 -7.16 14.01 14.46
N ILE A 199 -7.57 14.00 15.73
CA ILE A 199 -7.15 14.99 16.73
C ILE A 199 -5.64 14.88 16.96
N LEU A 200 -5.13 13.67 17.18
CA LEU A 200 -3.70 13.45 17.40
C LEU A 200 -2.87 13.93 16.19
N PHE A 201 -3.32 13.63 14.99
CA PHE A 201 -2.66 14.07 13.76
C PHE A 201 -2.67 15.59 13.60
N LEU A 202 -3.80 16.24 13.83
CA LEU A 202 -3.92 17.70 13.73
C LEU A 202 -3.10 18.42 14.80
N THR A 203 -3.03 17.90 16.02
CA THR A 203 -2.17 18.46 17.07
C THR A 203 -0.70 18.29 16.74
N ASP A 204 -0.28 17.13 16.23
CA ASP A 204 1.09 16.89 15.80
C ASP A 204 1.48 17.80 14.62
N LEU A 205 0.60 17.94 13.64
CA LEU A 205 0.81 18.85 12.50
C LEU A 205 0.98 20.30 12.96
N ALA A 206 0.10 20.76 13.86
CA ALA A 206 0.17 22.13 14.40
C ALA A 206 1.46 22.37 15.17
N LEU A 207 1.88 21.42 16.02
CA LEU A 207 3.14 21.49 16.76
C LEU A 207 4.35 21.47 15.82
N SER A 208 4.35 20.60 14.84
CA SER A 208 5.46 20.51 13.86
C SER A 208 5.62 21.78 13.04
N VAL A 209 4.52 22.41 12.63
CA VAL A 209 4.54 23.70 11.93
C VAL A 209 5.01 24.79 12.87
N TYR A 210 4.49 24.87 14.10
CA TYR A 210 4.85 25.89 15.07
C TYR A 210 6.35 25.89 15.42
N ILE A 211 6.94 24.70 15.66
CA ILE A 211 8.36 24.56 16.01
C ILE A 211 9.26 24.94 14.84
N ARG A 212 8.85 24.72 13.61
CA ARG A 212 9.65 25.09 12.41
C ARG A 212 9.56 26.56 12.03
N THR A 213 8.54 27.27 12.53
CA THR A 213 8.39 28.71 12.30
C THR A 213 9.08 29.57 13.37
N LEU A 214 9.55 28.94 14.46
CA LEU A 214 10.41 29.56 15.50
C LEU A 214 11.87 29.45 15.13
#